data_5c56649bb212bb4bd276809fbf64c788
#
_entry.id   5c56649bb212bb4bd276809fbf64c788
#
_cell.length_a   1.000
_cell.length_b   1.000
_cell.length_c   1.000
_cell.angle_alpha   90.00
_cell.angle_beta   90.00
_cell.angle_gamma   90.00
#
_symmetry.space_group_name_H-M   'P 1'
#
loop_
_entity.id
_entity.type
_entity.pdbx_description
1 polymer ?
#
loop_
_entity_poly.entity_id
_entity_poly.type
_entity_poly.pdbx_seq_one_letter_code
_entity_poly.pdbx_strand_id
1 'polypeptide(L)'
;MAVEVVTPREVPLGGPRAMTVRRTLPQKQRSLIGAWCFVDHYGPDDVADTGGMLVPPHPHTGLQTVTWLFTGEVEHRDSGGVRALVRPGAVNLMTAGAGIAHSEVSTPGTTTLHGVQLWVALPTATRDAPRAFDHHEPTPVDVDGAVVRVFLGALAGAVSPVRTHTPLLGAEVVLPPGGSVALDVDPSYEHGLLLDSGSVALCGTPLVRGELGYTGVGAHRLVVDDLDGTGARFLLLGGAPFGEEIVMWWNFVARSHEEVVSMREEWNARGERFGEVDGYVGDPSWLPAPALPHVRLMPRHNPPSSVIA
;
A
#
# COMPACT_ATOMS: atom_id res chain seq x y z
N MET A 1 2.11 25.23 6.15
CA MET A 1 2.17 24.20 5.06
C MET A 1 0.74 23.80 4.73
N ALA A 2 0.37 23.70 3.45
CA ALA A 2 -0.96 23.25 3.07
C ALA A 2 -1.01 21.71 3.07
N VAL A 3 -2.09 21.15 3.63
CA VAL A 3 -2.40 19.72 3.61
C VAL A 3 -3.62 19.51 2.74
N GLU A 4 -3.51 18.65 1.73
CA GLU A 4 -4.64 18.19 0.91
C GLU A 4 -5.26 16.96 1.59
N VAL A 5 -6.56 16.98 1.89
CA VAL A 5 -7.26 15.84 2.48
C VAL A 5 -7.86 14.98 1.36
N VAL A 6 -7.48 13.72 1.32
CA VAL A 6 -8.00 12.72 0.40
C VAL A 6 -8.95 11.79 1.16
N THR A 7 -10.25 11.96 0.92
CA THR A 7 -11.30 11.13 1.54
C THR A 7 -11.37 9.78 0.83
N PRO A 8 -11.44 8.65 1.56
CA PRO A 8 -11.50 7.34 0.95
C PRO A 8 -12.80 7.08 0.20
N ARG A 9 -12.74 6.12 -0.74
CA ARG A 9 -13.92 5.51 -1.36
C ARG A 9 -14.04 4.07 -0.85
N GLU A 10 -15.23 3.66 -0.49
CA GLU A 10 -15.51 2.27 -0.19
C GLU A 10 -15.58 1.47 -1.49
N VAL A 11 -14.81 0.41 -1.58
CA VAL A 11 -14.77 -0.49 -2.73
C VAL A 11 -14.66 -1.94 -2.25
N PRO A 12 -15.21 -2.92 -2.99
CA PRO A 12 -14.97 -4.32 -2.66
C PRO A 12 -13.51 -4.69 -2.97
N LEU A 13 -12.85 -5.39 -2.04
CA LEU A 13 -11.62 -6.11 -2.33
C LEU A 13 -11.96 -7.30 -3.22
N GLY A 14 -11.30 -7.44 -4.37
CA GLY A 14 -11.56 -8.53 -5.32
C GLY A 14 -11.36 -9.90 -4.67
N GLY A 15 -12.22 -10.85 -5.03
CA GLY A 15 -12.15 -12.22 -4.54
C GLY A 15 -13.53 -12.77 -4.10
N PRO A 16 -13.60 -14.10 -3.86
CA PRO A 16 -14.87 -14.76 -3.48
C PRO A 16 -15.45 -14.28 -2.15
N ARG A 17 -14.59 -13.85 -1.24
CA ARG A 17 -14.99 -13.22 0.03
C ARG A 17 -14.62 -11.74 -0.05
N ALA A 18 -15.45 -10.97 -0.77
CA ALA A 18 -15.24 -9.54 -0.93
C ALA A 18 -15.38 -8.84 0.43
N MET A 19 -14.27 -8.25 0.88
CA MET A 19 -14.27 -7.33 2.01
C MET A 19 -14.43 -5.91 1.48
N THR A 20 -15.10 -5.04 2.24
CA THR A 20 -15.10 -3.61 1.93
C THR A 20 -13.81 -2.98 2.39
N VAL A 21 -13.13 -2.28 1.50
CA VAL A 21 -11.93 -1.53 1.80
C VAL A 21 -12.11 -0.04 1.54
N ARG A 22 -11.42 0.78 2.30
CA ARG A 22 -11.36 2.23 2.14
C ARG A 22 -10.15 2.57 1.27
N ARG A 23 -10.40 2.88 -0.01
CA ARG A 23 -9.36 3.21 -0.99
C ARG A 23 -9.11 4.71 -1.05
N THR A 24 -7.91 5.15 -0.67
CA THR A 24 -7.47 6.55 -0.78
C THR A 24 -6.64 6.81 -2.03
N LEU A 25 -5.85 5.85 -2.50
CA LEU A 25 -5.12 5.93 -3.77
C LEU A 25 -5.46 4.72 -4.66
N PRO A 26 -5.53 4.88 -5.99
CA PRO A 26 -5.50 6.15 -6.72
C PRO A 26 -6.86 6.83 -6.76
N GLN A 27 -6.85 8.15 -6.75
CA GLN A 27 -8.03 8.97 -7.02
C GLN A 27 -7.74 9.99 -8.13
N LYS A 28 -8.79 10.67 -8.65
CA LYS A 28 -8.65 11.66 -9.72
C LYS A 28 -7.77 12.84 -9.31
N GLN A 29 -7.92 13.28 -8.05
CA GLN A 29 -7.17 14.41 -7.49
C GLN A 29 -5.75 14.03 -7.08
N ARG A 30 -5.52 12.76 -6.71
CA ARG A 30 -4.21 12.26 -6.27
C ARG A 30 -4.05 10.81 -6.72
N SER A 31 -3.07 10.57 -7.58
CA SER A 31 -2.78 9.22 -8.08
C SER A 31 -1.61 8.56 -7.37
N LEU A 32 -0.61 9.36 -6.95
CA LEU A 32 0.61 8.87 -6.33
C LEU A 32 1.05 9.77 -5.16
N ILE A 33 1.86 9.18 -4.28
CA ILE A 33 2.70 9.85 -3.26
C ILE A 33 4.09 9.25 -3.41
N GLY A 34 5.06 10.00 -4.00
CA GLY A 34 6.24 9.36 -4.54
C GLY A 34 5.84 8.21 -5.46
N ALA A 35 6.37 7.01 -5.24
CA ALA A 35 5.99 5.82 -6.00
C ALA A 35 4.79 5.04 -5.41
N TRP A 36 4.22 5.44 -4.27
CA TRP A 36 3.00 4.83 -3.74
C TRP A 36 1.83 5.13 -4.66
N CYS A 37 1.27 4.11 -5.30
CA CYS A 37 0.21 4.25 -6.31
C CYS A 37 -1.12 3.59 -5.92
N PHE A 38 -1.15 2.89 -4.78
CA PHE A 38 -2.36 2.21 -4.31
C PHE A 38 -2.35 2.12 -2.80
N VAL A 39 -3.49 2.46 -2.17
CA VAL A 39 -3.69 2.41 -0.72
C VAL A 39 -5.11 1.95 -0.42
N ASP A 40 -5.23 0.71 0.03
CA ASP A 40 -6.46 0.12 0.56
C ASP A 40 -6.31 -0.13 2.06
N HIS A 41 -7.19 0.47 2.84
CA HIS A 41 -7.29 0.31 4.29
C HIS A 41 -8.54 -0.49 4.63
N TYR A 42 -8.41 -1.58 5.38
CA TYR A 42 -9.50 -2.48 5.74
C TYR A 42 -9.55 -2.78 7.23
N GLY A 43 -10.74 -3.12 7.70
CA GLY A 43 -11.00 -3.49 9.09
C GLY A 43 -10.98 -2.31 10.09
N PRO A 44 -10.94 -2.60 11.42
CA PRO A 44 -11.05 -3.95 11.98
C PRO A 44 -12.40 -4.59 11.62
N ASP A 45 -12.33 -5.75 10.99
CA ASP A 45 -13.51 -6.55 10.62
C ASP A 45 -13.51 -7.84 11.44
N ASP A 46 -14.66 -8.18 12.03
CA ASP A 46 -14.87 -9.50 12.60
C ASP A 46 -15.01 -10.51 11.46
N VAL A 47 -14.09 -11.44 11.39
CA VAL A 47 -14.00 -12.44 10.33
C VAL A 47 -14.12 -13.88 10.86
N ALA A 48 -14.51 -14.05 12.12
CA ALA A 48 -14.61 -15.35 12.76
C ALA A 48 -15.51 -16.30 11.97
N ASP A 49 -16.67 -15.81 11.50
CA ASP A 49 -17.64 -16.61 10.75
C ASP A 49 -17.37 -16.68 9.24
N THR A 50 -16.72 -15.64 8.68
CA THR A 50 -16.47 -15.56 7.23
C THR A 50 -15.14 -16.18 6.83
N GLY A 51 -14.21 -16.35 7.77
CA GLY A 51 -12.83 -16.80 7.54
C GLY A 51 -11.93 -15.74 6.89
N GLY A 52 -12.39 -14.49 6.83
CA GLY A 52 -11.57 -13.34 6.43
C GLY A 52 -11.21 -13.29 4.94
N MET A 53 -10.01 -12.79 4.67
CA MET A 53 -9.52 -12.62 3.31
C MET A 53 -9.33 -13.97 2.61
N LEU A 54 -9.88 -14.07 1.41
CA LEU A 54 -9.63 -15.19 0.49
C LEU A 54 -9.44 -14.60 -0.91
N VAL A 55 -8.19 -14.31 -1.26
CA VAL A 55 -7.82 -13.83 -2.59
C VAL A 55 -7.06 -14.94 -3.31
N PRO A 56 -7.71 -15.62 -4.27
CA PRO A 56 -7.09 -16.68 -5.07
C PRO A 56 -5.91 -16.16 -5.90
N PRO A 57 -5.09 -17.05 -6.47
CA PRO A 57 -4.00 -16.68 -7.36
C PRO A 57 -4.42 -15.66 -8.40
N HIS A 58 -3.74 -14.51 -8.38
CA HIS A 58 -3.93 -13.37 -9.28
C HIS A 58 -2.58 -12.75 -9.63
N PRO A 59 -2.46 -12.03 -10.76
CA PRO A 59 -1.18 -11.57 -11.27
C PRO A 59 -0.87 -10.14 -10.82
N HIS A 60 0.42 -9.79 -10.86
CA HIS A 60 0.88 -8.41 -10.81
C HIS A 60 2.02 -8.18 -11.79
N THR A 61 2.15 -6.94 -12.30
CA THR A 61 3.25 -6.46 -13.14
C THR A 61 3.61 -5.03 -12.79
N GLY A 62 4.89 -4.67 -12.90
CA GLY A 62 5.35 -3.28 -12.83
C GLY A 62 5.20 -2.61 -11.47
N LEU A 63 5.03 -3.39 -10.41
CA LEU A 63 4.80 -2.90 -9.05
C LEU A 63 5.47 -3.77 -7.98
N GLN A 64 5.53 -3.25 -6.76
CA GLN A 64 5.72 -4.02 -5.54
C GLN A 64 4.42 -3.95 -4.72
N THR A 65 4.01 -5.08 -4.10
CA THR A 65 2.95 -5.07 -3.07
C THR A 65 3.58 -4.95 -1.69
N VAL A 66 2.95 -4.18 -0.82
CA VAL A 66 3.34 -4.04 0.58
C VAL A 66 2.11 -4.32 1.43
N THR A 67 2.18 -5.35 2.27
CA THR A 67 1.14 -5.67 3.23
C THR A 67 1.62 -5.33 4.63
N TRP A 68 0.83 -4.53 5.36
CA TRP A 68 1.06 -4.18 6.75
C TRP A 68 -0.20 -4.42 7.57
N LEU A 69 -0.14 -5.41 8.47
CA LEU A 69 -1.27 -5.72 9.34
C LEU A 69 -1.17 -5.00 10.69
N PHE A 70 -2.31 -4.58 11.19
CA PHE A 70 -2.50 -4.13 12.57
C PHE A 70 -3.03 -5.27 13.46
N THR A 71 -3.85 -6.17 12.88
CA THR A 71 -4.43 -7.33 13.57
C THR A 71 -4.72 -8.43 12.55
N GLY A 72 -4.61 -9.68 12.99
CA GLY A 72 -4.86 -10.86 12.17
C GLY A 72 -3.59 -11.45 11.57
N GLU A 73 -3.75 -12.48 10.78
CA GLU A 73 -2.66 -13.16 10.08
C GLU A 73 -3.14 -13.62 8.71
N VAL A 74 -2.32 -13.40 7.68
CA VAL A 74 -2.59 -13.78 6.30
C VAL A 74 -1.44 -14.65 5.78
N GLU A 75 -1.76 -15.77 5.15
CA GLU A 75 -0.78 -16.56 4.41
C GLU A 75 -0.66 -15.99 2.99
N HIS A 76 0.55 -15.59 2.65
CA HIS A 76 0.99 -15.23 1.29
C HIS A 76 1.65 -16.44 0.63
N ARG A 77 1.28 -16.71 -0.63
CA ARG A 77 1.98 -17.65 -1.51
C ARG A 77 2.18 -17.01 -2.85
N ASP A 78 3.35 -17.19 -3.48
CA ASP A 78 3.61 -16.65 -4.80
C ASP A 78 4.28 -17.65 -5.77
N SER A 79 4.28 -17.28 -7.03
CA SER A 79 4.90 -18.07 -8.11
C SER A 79 6.43 -17.98 -8.15
N GLY A 80 7.04 -17.23 -7.24
CA GLY A 80 8.48 -17.28 -6.95
C GLY A 80 8.84 -18.41 -6.00
N GLY A 81 7.84 -19.17 -5.49
CA GLY A 81 8.01 -20.26 -4.55
C GLY A 81 7.99 -19.84 -3.09
N VAL A 82 7.62 -18.60 -2.80
CA VAL A 82 7.53 -18.10 -1.41
C VAL A 82 6.22 -18.53 -0.78
N ARG A 83 6.30 -18.97 0.47
CA ARG A 83 5.20 -19.11 1.39
C ARG A 83 5.56 -18.40 2.69
N ALA A 84 4.84 -17.35 3.03
CA ALA A 84 5.12 -16.51 4.18
C ALA A 84 3.84 -16.17 4.95
N LEU A 85 3.99 -15.92 6.26
CA LEU A 85 2.92 -15.37 7.08
C LEU A 85 3.11 -13.86 7.20
N VAL A 86 2.07 -13.13 6.89
CA VAL A 86 1.96 -11.69 7.14
C VAL A 86 1.39 -11.51 8.54
N ARG A 87 2.11 -10.80 9.40
CA ARG A 87 1.77 -10.59 10.81
C ARG A 87 1.84 -9.12 11.19
N PRO A 88 1.10 -8.69 12.23
CA PRO A 88 1.22 -7.34 12.76
C PRO A 88 2.66 -6.98 13.13
N GLY A 89 3.07 -5.77 12.77
CA GLY A 89 4.40 -5.25 13.06
C GLY A 89 5.52 -5.75 12.13
N ALA A 90 5.19 -6.55 11.12
CA ALA A 90 6.13 -6.99 10.09
C ALA A 90 5.68 -6.52 8.70
N VAL A 91 6.63 -6.11 7.87
CA VAL A 91 6.38 -5.82 6.46
C VAL A 91 6.68 -7.05 5.61
N ASN A 92 5.77 -7.35 4.70
CA ASN A 92 6.03 -8.23 3.56
C ASN A 92 5.95 -7.40 2.29
N LEU A 93 7.03 -7.42 1.52
CA LEU A 93 7.14 -6.72 0.25
C LEU A 93 7.42 -7.74 -0.85
N MET A 94 6.47 -7.88 -1.78
CA MET A 94 6.64 -8.72 -2.97
C MET A 94 6.92 -7.84 -4.17
N THR A 95 8.05 -8.08 -4.86
CA THR A 95 8.38 -7.44 -6.13
C THR A 95 7.82 -8.26 -7.28
N ALA A 96 6.86 -7.70 -8.02
CA ALA A 96 6.27 -8.35 -9.17
C ALA A 96 7.16 -8.28 -10.41
N GLY A 97 7.82 -7.14 -10.63
CA GLY A 97 8.68 -6.93 -11.78
C GLY A 97 7.95 -7.19 -13.10
N ALA A 98 8.54 -8.02 -13.97
CA ALA A 98 7.98 -8.40 -15.26
C ALA A 98 6.64 -9.15 -15.14
N GLY A 99 6.41 -9.84 -14.01
CA GLY A 99 5.16 -10.56 -13.72
C GLY A 99 5.33 -11.61 -12.63
N ILE A 100 4.37 -11.69 -11.74
CA ILE A 100 4.25 -12.69 -10.67
C ILE A 100 2.76 -13.01 -10.46
N ALA A 101 2.46 -14.20 -9.98
CA ALA A 101 1.16 -14.53 -9.42
C ALA A 101 1.29 -14.77 -7.91
N HIS A 102 0.29 -14.35 -7.12
CA HIS A 102 0.23 -14.65 -5.69
C HIS A 102 -1.20 -14.84 -5.19
N SER A 103 -1.32 -15.44 -4.02
CA SER A 103 -2.57 -15.59 -3.27
C SER A 103 -2.40 -15.09 -1.84
N GLU A 104 -3.48 -14.58 -1.25
CA GLU A 104 -3.53 -14.09 0.13
C GLU A 104 -4.75 -14.67 0.82
N VAL A 105 -4.52 -15.42 1.89
CA VAL A 105 -5.58 -16.14 2.62
C VAL A 105 -5.39 -15.93 4.11
N SER A 106 -6.45 -15.45 4.80
CA SER A 106 -6.43 -15.40 6.27
C SER A 106 -6.23 -16.79 6.85
N THR A 107 -5.38 -16.89 7.87
CA THR A 107 -5.18 -18.16 8.56
C THR A 107 -6.41 -18.55 9.38
N PRO A 108 -6.64 -19.86 9.63
CA PRO A 108 -7.84 -20.33 10.36
C PRO A 108 -8.02 -19.74 11.76
N GLY A 109 -6.95 -19.24 12.38
CA GLY A 109 -6.99 -18.60 13.69
C GLY A 109 -7.33 -17.12 13.68
N THR A 110 -7.47 -16.51 12.49
CA THR A 110 -7.77 -15.08 12.36
C THR A 110 -9.25 -14.82 12.61
N THR A 111 -9.58 -14.17 13.72
CA THR A 111 -10.96 -13.76 14.06
C THR A 111 -11.22 -12.29 13.78
N THR A 112 -10.17 -11.47 13.75
CA THR A 112 -10.24 -10.06 13.38
C THR A 112 -9.18 -9.79 12.32
N LEU A 113 -9.55 -9.13 11.23
CA LEU A 113 -8.61 -8.71 10.20
C LEU A 113 -8.61 -7.18 10.08
N HIS A 114 -7.41 -6.60 10.21
CA HIS A 114 -7.20 -5.16 10.15
C HIS A 114 -5.82 -4.84 9.60
N GLY A 115 -5.76 -4.00 8.58
CA GLY A 115 -4.49 -3.66 7.94
C GLY A 115 -4.62 -2.76 6.73
N VAL A 116 -3.53 -2.70 5.99
CA VAL A 116 -3.44 -1.99 4.71
C VAL A 116 -2.77 -2.85 3.66
N GLN A 117 -3.26 -2.72 2.43
CA GLN A 117 -2.61 -3.21 1.22
C GLN A 117 -2.16 -2.01 0.41
N LEU A 118 -0.87 -1.96 0.13
CA LEU A 118 -0.24 -0.84 -0.57
C LEU A 118 0.48 -1.35 -1.81
N TRP A 119 0.55 -0.52 -2.86
CA TRP A 119 1.41 -0.80 -4.01
C TRP A 119 2.37 0.36 -4.28
N VAL A 120 3.57 -0.03 -4.66
CA VAL A 120 4.65 0.87 -5.11
C VAL A 120 4.86 0.64 -6.60
N ALA A 121 4.71 1.66 -7.42
CA ALA A 121 5.01 1.58 -8.85
C ALA A 121 6.52 1.44 -9.07
N LEU A 122 6.93 0.53 -9.95
CA LEU A 122 8.32 0.40 -10.34
C LEU A 122 8.64 1.41 -11.45
N PRO A 123 9.75 2.15 -11.38
CA PRO A 123 10.17 3.04 -12.45
C PRO A 123 10.54 2.25 -13.71
N THR A 124 10.48 2.90 -14.87
CA THR A 124 10.74 2.29 -16.17
C THR A 124 12.07 1.51 -16.22
N ALA A 125 13.09 2.02 -15.54
CA ALA A 125 14.41 1.38 -15.49
C ALA A 125 14.42 0.01 -14.78
N THR A 126 13.45 -0.26 -13.89
CA THR A 126 13.40 -1.49 -13.07
C THR A 126 12.04 -2.17 -13.07
N ARG A 127 11.09 -1.72 -13.89
CA ARG A 127 9.74 -2.30 -13.92
C ARG A 127 9.70 -3.79 -14.31
N ASP A 128 10.74 -4.25 -14.98
CA ASP A 128 10.92 -5.66 -15.37
C ASP A 128 11.94 -6.39 -14.47
N ALA A 129 12.19 -5.87 -13.27
CA ALA A 129 13.07 -6.52 -12.29
C ALA A 129 12.65 -7.99 -12.04
N PRO A 130 13.59 -8.86 -11.63
CA PRO A 130 13.25 -10.20 -11.18
C PRO A 130 12.26 -10.19 -10.03
N ARG A 131 11.42 -11.23 -9.94
CA ARG A 131 10.58 -11.49 -8.77
C ARG A 131 11.42 -11.54 -7.51
N ALA A 132 10.93 -10.95 -6.44
CA ALA A 132 11.58 -10.97 -5.14
C ALA A 132 10.55 -10.87 -4.01
N PHE A 133 10.96 -11.29 -2.83
CA PHE A 133 10.15 -11.17 -1.62
C PHE A 133 11.06 -10.79 -0.45
N ASP A 134 10.71 -9.72 0.23
CA ASP A 134 11.40 -9.24 1.42
C ASP A 134 10.45 -9.30 2.62
N HIS A 135 10.95 -9.78 3.75
CA HIS A 135 10.27 -9.78 5.04
C HIS A 135 11.13 -9.06 6.07
N HIS A 136 10.55 -8.18 6.86
CA HIS A 136 11.28 -7.47 7.91
C HIS A 136 10.36 -7.06 9.07
N GLU A 137 10.86 -7.26 10.29
CA GLU A 137 10.24 -6.80 11.53
C GLU A 137 11.01 -5.58 12.04
N PRO A 138 10.53 -4.33 11.80
CA PRO A 138 11.23 -3.14 12.22
C PRO A 138 11.24 -3.00 13.74
N THR A 139 12.41 -2.73 14.30
CA THR A 139 12.53 -2.37 15.72
C THR A 139 11.86 -1.02 15.96
N PRO A 140 10.92 -0.93 16.91
CA PRO A 140 10.28 0.35 17.22
C PRO A 140 11.27 1.33 17.85
N VAL A 141 11.11 2.61 17.52
CA VAL A 141 11.83 3.72 18.16
C VAL A 141 10.83 4.67 18.81
N ASP A 142 11.23 5.29 19.91
CA ASP A 142 10.44 6.33 20.58
C ASP A 142 10.80 7.70 20.04
N VAL A 143 9.77 8.49 19.72
CA VAL A 143 9.90 9.89 19.32
C VAL A 143 8.86 10.71 20.08
N ASP A 144 9.27 11.48 21.05
CA ASP A 144 8.38 12.34 21.87
C ASP A 144 7.22 11.52 22.52
N GLY A 145 7.46 10.24 22.88
CA GLY A 145 6.47 9.33 23.43
C GLY A 145 5.63 8.60 22.39
N ALA A 146 5.76 8.93 21.10
CA ALA A 146 5.15 8.16 20.02
C ALA A 146 6.04 6.96 19.66
N VAL A 147 5.40 5.82 19.38
CA VAL A 147 6.09 4.62 18.90
C VAL A 147 6.13 4.62 17.37
N VAL A 148 7.32 4.63 16.79
CA VAL A 148 7.54 4.64 15.34
C VAL A 148 8.17 3.32 14.88
N ARG A 149 7.58 2.68 13.85
CA ARG A 149 8.13 1.49 13.17
C ARG A 149 8.36 1.80 11.70
N VAL A 150 9.63 1.90 11.30
CA VAL A 150 10.00 2.21 9.91
C VAL A 150 10.13 0.92 9.12
N PHE A 151 9.11 0.61 8.32
CA PHE A 151 9.11 -0.60 7.53
C PHE A 151 9.74 -0.44 6.13
N LEU A 152 9.82 0.79 5.58
CA LEU A 152 10.57 1.13 4.35
C LEU A 152 11.29 2.47 4.52
N GLY A 153 12.49 2.58 3.96
CA GLY A 153 13.27 3.82 3.98
C GLY A 153 13.85 4.15 5.35
N ALA A 154 13.88 5.44 5.69
CA ALA A 154 14.48 5.93 6.94
C ALA A 154 13.65 7.06 7.55
N LEU A 155 13.49 7.03 8.88
CA LEU A 155 12.82 8.06 9.67
C LEU A 155 13.29 7.97 11.12
N ALA A 156 13.44 9.12 11.81
CA ALA A 156 13.73 9.17 13.24
C ALA A 156 14.95 8.32 13.68
N GLY A 157 15.99 8.25 12.83
CA GLY A 157 17.19 7.47 13.08
C GLY A 157 17.07 5.96 12.82
N ALA A 158 15.86 5.43 12.56
CA ALA A 158 15.65 4.05 12.14
C ALA A 158 15.77 3.93 10.62
N VAL A 159 16.30 2.79 10.13
CA VAL A 159 16.47 2.48 8.71
C VAL A 159 15.99 1.06 8.45
N SER A 160 15.09 0.90 7.48
CA SER A 160 14.68 -0.42 7.01
C SER A 160 15.72 -1.00 6.04
N PRO A 161 16.08 -2.29 6.18
CA PRO A 161 16.95 -2.97 5.22
C PRO A 161 16.24 -3.38 3.93
N VAL A 162 14.91 -3.26 3.88
CA VAL A 162 14.08 -3.67 2.73
C VAL A 162 14.38 -2.76 1.53
N ARG A 163 14.67 -3.38 0.39
CA ARG A 163 15.07 -2.65 -0.81
C ARG A 163 13.89 -2.14 -1.60
N THR A 164 13.94 -0.86 -1.96
CA THR A 164 12.99 -0.21 -2.86
C THR A 164 13.69 0.23 -4.14
N HIS A 165 12.95 0.39 -5.24
CA HIS A 165 13.49 0.80 -6.53
C HIS A 165 13.48 2.33 -6.73
N THR A 166 12.90 3.05 -5.78
CA THR A 166 12.87 4.51 -5.69
C THR A 166 13.15 4.93 -4.25
N PRO A 167 13.61 6.17 -4.00
CA PRO A 167 13.63 6.73 -2.65
C PRO A 167 12.21 6.73 -2.07
N LEU A 168 12.00 6.02 -0.96
CA LEU A 168 10.67 5.77 -0.41
C LEU A 168 10.71 5.76 1.12
N LEU A 169 9.58 6.11 1.75
CA LEU A 169 9.35 6.02 3.18
C LEU A 169 8.03 5.30 3.43
N GLY A 170 8.03 4.38 4.37
CA GLY A 170 6.84 3.77 4.96
C GLY A 170 7.07 3.54 6.45
N ALA A 171 6.23 4.12 7.30
CA ALA A 171 6.32 3.97 8.75
C ALA A 171 4.93 3.91 9.39
N GLU A 172 4.78 3.06 10.42
CA GLU A 172 3.66 3.12 11.35
C GLU A 172 4.05 4.03 12.52
N VAL A 173 3.13 4.89 12.93
CA VAL A 173 3.27 5.74 14.11
C VAL A 173 2.06 5.56 15.01
N VAL A 174 2.32 5.33 16.30
CA VAL A 174 1.29 5.23 17.35
C VAL A 174 1.52 6.34 18.35
N LEU A 175 0.55 7.27 18.42
CA LEU A 175 0.52 8.35 19.40
C LEU A 175 -0.13 7.90 20.71
N PRO A 176 0.43 8.24 21.87
CA PRO A 176 -0.26 8.07 23.14
C PRO A 176 -1.46 9.05 23.26
N PRO A 177 -2.42 8.78 24.16
CA PRO A 177 -3.52 9.68 24.47
C PRO A 177 -3.04 11.10 24.80
N GLY A 178 -3.59 12.12 24.10
CA GLY A 178 -3.20 13.52 24.21
C GLY A 178 -1.80 13.83 23.66
N GLY A 179 -1.19 12.90 22.93
CA GLY A 179 0.16 13.04 22.41
C GLY A 179 0.27 13.95 21.20
N SER A 180 1.50 14.42 20.99
CA SER A 180 1.92 15.15 19.79
C SER A 180 3.29 14.61 19.37
N VAL A 181 3.53 14.50 18.07
CA VAL A 181 4.83 14.12 17.54
C VAL A 181 5.26 15.06 16.44
N ALA A 182 6.54 15.38 16.43
CA ALA A 182 7.16 16.18 15.37
C ALA A 182 8.22 15.33 14.65
N LEU A 183 7.94 14.98 13.40
CA LEU A 183 8.78 14.12 12.58
C LEU A 183 9.56 14.98 11.58
N ASP A 184 10.88 14.96 11.68
CA ASP A 184 11.76 15.55 10.67
C ASP A 184 11.77 14.62 9.44
N VAL A 185 11.46 15.18 8.27
CA VAL A 185 11.27 14.44 7.02
C VAL A 185 12.12 15.02 5.90
N ASP A 186 12.34 14.24 4.85
CA ASP A 186 13.09 14.67 3.67
C ASP A 186 12.27 15.68 2.85
N PRO A 187 12.70 16.93 2.69
CA PRO A 187 11.96 17.95 1.96
C PRO A 187 11.88 17.69 0.46
N SER A 188 12.67 16.78 -0.08
CA SER A 188 12.55 16.35 -1.48
C SER A 188 11.44 15.34 -1.71
N TYR A 189 10.80 14.83 -0.63
CA TYR A 189 9.72 13.85 -0.70
C TYR A 189 8.34 14.52 -0.67
N GLU A 190 7.39 13.89 -1.35
CA GLU A 190 5.96 14.01 -1.06
C GLU A 190 5.65 13.13 0.16
N HIS A 191 4.68 13.54 0.99
CA HIS A 191 4.27 12.74 2.15
C HIS A 191 2.75 12.58 2.19
N GLY A 192 2.31 11.43 2.72
CA GLY A 192 0.91 11.13 2.99
C GLY A 192 0.76 10.46 4.35
N LEU A 193 -0.10 11.02 5.20
CA LEU A 193 -0.48 10.43 6.47
C LEU A 193 -1.84 9.76 6.30
N LEU A 194 -1.90 8.43 6.35
CA LEU A 194 -3.14 7.65 6.38
C LEU A 194 -3.55 7.39 7.83
N LEU A 195 -4.65 7.98 8.28
CA LEU A 195 -5.13 7.78 9.64
C LEU A 195 -5.90 6.46 9.78
N ASP A 196 -5.41 5.58 10.64
CA ASP A 196 -6.06 4.31 10.95
C ASP A 196 -7.05 4.42 12.11
N SER A 197 -6.66 5.04 13.22
CA SER A 197 -7.51 5.18 14.41
C SER A 197 -7.26 6.50 15.14
N GLY A 198 -8.26 6.95 15.90
CA GLY A 198 -8.26 8.26 16.57
C GLY A 198 -8.66 9.40 15.63
N SER A 199 -8.37 10.62 16.06
CA SER A 199 -8.55 11.86 15.32
C SER A 199 -7.30 12.73 15.50
N VAL A 200 -6.70 13.21 14.42
CA VAL A 200 -5.45 13.98 14.50
C VAL A 200 -5.51 15.26 13.70
N ALA A 201 -4.63 16.21 14.04
CA ALA A 201 -4.31 17.32 13.16
C ALA A 201 -2.92 17.11 12.55
N LEU A 202 -2.84 17.02 11.23
CA LEU A 202 -1.58 17.06 10.50
C LEU A 202 -1.25 18.53 10.17
N CYS A 203 -0.21 19.08 10.79
CA CYS A 203 0.18 20.48 10.61
C CYS A 203 -1.01 21.44 10.74
N GLY A 204 -1.90 21.20 11.72
CA GLY A 204 -3.09 21.97 11.99
C GLY A 204 -4.33 21.63 11.13
N THR A 205 -4.23 20.72 10.17
CA THR A 205 -5.36 20.24 9.35
C THR A 205 -5.95 18.98 9.97
N PRO A 206 -7.23 19.00 10.39
CA PRO A 206 -7.88 17.83 10.98
C PRO A 206 -8.04 16.69 9.97
N LEU A 207 -7.82 15.47 10.46
CA LEU A 207 -8.06 14.21 9.73
C LEU A 207 -8.89 13.28 10.61
N VAL A 208 -9.80 12.57 9.98
CA VAL A 208 -10.56 11.49 10.61
C VAL A 208 -10.17 10.14 10.03
N ARG A 209 -10.56 9.08 10.72
CA ARG A 209 -10.21 7.71 10.36
C ARG A 209 -10.48 7.39 8.88
N GLY A 210 -9.48 6.81 8.22
CA GLY A 210 -9.50 6.41 6.83
C GLY A 210 -9.10 7.52 5.85
N GLU A 211 -9.05 8.78 6.28
CA GLU A 211 -8.55 9.87 5.44
C GLU A 211 -7.03 9.84 5.32
N LEU A 212 -6.56 10.40 4.21
CA LEU A 212 -5.14 10.59 3.94
C LEU A 212 -4.85 12.09 3.79
N GLY A 213 -3.98 12.62 4.66
CA GLY A 213 -3.48 13.98 4.56
C GLY A 213 -2.20 14.02 3.73
N TYR A 214 -2.23 14.68 2.57
CA TYR A 214 -1.09 14.81 1.68
C TYR A 214 -0.37 16.14 1.82
N THR A 215 0.96 16.11 1.80
CA THR A 215 1.82 17.28 1.65
C THR A 215 2.75 17.09 0.46
N GLY A 216 2.90 18.14 -0.36
CA GLY A 216 3.89 18.16 -1.44
C GLY A 216 5.32 18.27 -0.92
N VAL A 217 6.27 18.33 -1.87
CA VAL A 217 7.67 18.58 -1.57
C VAL A 217 7.89 19.89 -0.81
N GLY A 218 9.01 20.00 -0.06
CA GLY A 218 9.39 21.18 0.70
C GLY A 218 9.05 21.11 2.19
N ALA A 219 8.38 20.05 2.65
CA ALA A 219 8.17 19.82 4.07
C ALA A 219 9.44 19.30 4.73
N HIS A 220 9.98 20.03 5.70
CA HIS A 220 11.11 19.58 6.53
C HIS A 220 10.66 18.89 7.81
N ARG A 221 9.43 19.16 8.24
CA ARG A 221 8.89 18.67 9.50
C ARG A 221 7.38 18.52 9.40
N LEU A 222 6.87 17.41 9.88
CA LEU A 222 5.44 17.13 10.02
C LEU A 222 5.10 17.09 11.51
N VAL A 223 4.09 17.88 11.91
CA VAL A 223 3.58 17.87 13.28
C VAL A 223 2.22 17.18 13.26
N VAL A 224 2.04 16.21 14.15
CA VAL A 224 0.78 15.46 14.28
C VAL A 224 0.33 15.51 15.73
N ASP A 225 -0.84 16.08 15.96
CA ASP A 225 -1.45 16.26 17.26
C ASP A 225 -2.68 15.38 17.41
N ASP A 226 -2.82 14.67 18.53
CA ASP A 226 -4.04 13.97 18.89
C ASP A 226 -5.13 14.99 19.27
N LEU A 227 -6.30 14.93 18.62
CA LEU A 227 -7.38 15.91 18.78
C LEU A 227 -8.44 15.51 19.81
N ASP A 228 -8.67 14.22 20.02
CA ASP A 228 -9.74 13.71 20.88
C ASP A 228 -9.23 13.14 22.22
N GLY A 229 -7.91 13.12 22.42
CA GLY A 229 -7.29 12.67 23.66
C GLY A 229 -7.32 11.14 23.85
N THR A 230 -7.64 10.37 22.81
CA THR A 230 -7.72 8.91 22.89
C THR A 230 -6.46 8.20 22.38
N GLY A 231 -5.54 8.96 21.78
CA GLY A 231 -4.39 8.45 21.05
C GLY A 231 -4.75 8.11 19.60
N ALA A 232 -3.74 7.91 18.78
CA ALA A 232 -3.96 7.66 17.37
C ALA A 232 -2.94 6.65 16.80
N ARG A 233 -3.32 5.99 15.71
CA ARG A 233 -2.41 5.23 14.86
C ARG A 233 -2.55 5.69 13.42
N PHE A 234 -1.41 5.87 12.76
CA PHE A 234 -1.38 6.23 11.35
C PHE A 234 -0.18 5.62 10.63
N LEU A 235 -0.27 5.55 9.31
CA LEU A 235 0.88 5.29 8.46
C LEU A 235 1.38 6.60 7.85
N LEU A 236 2.69 6.81 7.91
CA LEU A 236 3.37 7.85 7.15
C LEU A 236 4.00 7.21 5.91
N LEU A 237 3.48 7.59 4.75
CA LEU A 237 4.00 7.21 3.45
C LEU A 237 4.76 8.40 2.86
N GLY A 238 5.88 8.17 2.21
CA GLY A 238 6.63 9.24 1.56
C GLY A 238 7.49 8.73 0.42
N GLY A 239 8.00 9.65 -0.38
CA GLY A 239 8.94 9.33 -1.45
C GLY A 239 9.21 10.51 -2.37
N ALA A 240 10.34 10.45 -3.08
CA ALA A 240 10.62 11.41 -4.14
C ALA A 240 9.50 11.35 -5.19
N PRO A 241 9.04 12.49 -5.74
CA PRO A 241 8.03 12.50 -6.80
C PRO A 241 8.38 11.50 -7.89
N PHE A 242 7.41 10.66 -8.28
CA PHE A 242 7.68 9.51 -9.16
C PHE A 242 8.16 9.91 -10.55
N GLY A 243 7.68 11.04 -11.05
CA GLY A 243 8.16 11.64 -12.31
C GLY A 243 7.78 10.90 -13.59
N GLU A 244 7.09 9.76 -13.49
CA GLU A 244 6.65 8.96 -14.63
C GLU A 244 5.13 8.79 -14.63
N GLU A 245 4.55 8.72 -15.84
CA GLU A 245 3.15 8.36 -16.02
C GLU A 245 2.98 6.84 -16.01
N ILE A 246 1.90 6.37 -15.37
CA ILE A 246 1.57 4.94 -15.29
C ILE A 246 0.15 4.67 -15.74
N VAL A 247 -0.07 3.56 -16.43
CA VAL A 247 -1.40 3.03 -16.71
C VAL A 247 -1.70 1.94 -15.70
N MET A 248 -2.71 2.15 -14.86
CA MET A 248 -3.16 1.18 -13.86
C MET A 248 -4.51 0.61 -14.27
N TRP A 249 -4.58 -0.70 -14.34
CA TRP A 249 -5.84 -1.38 -14.55
C TRP A 249 -5.82 -2.75 -13.88
N TRP A 250 -6.85 -3.05 -13.11
CA TRP A 250 -6.97 -4.25 -12.30
C TRP A 250 -5.73 -4.44 -11.42
N ASN A 251 -4.87 -5.43 -11.71
CA ASN A 251 -3.65 -5.73 -10.95
C ASN A 251 -2.36 -5.42 -11.73
N PHE A 252 -2.46 -4.70 -12.85
CA PHE A 252 -1.33 -4.35 -13.69
C PHE A 252 -0.97 -2.88 -13.57
N VAL A 253 0.32 -2.60 -13.41
CA VAL A 253 0.93 -1.28 -13.61
C VAL A 253 1.78 -1.36 -14.87
N ALA A 254 1.41 -0.57 -15.86
CA ALA A 254 1.99 -0.55 -17.19
C ALA A 254 2.34 0.89 -17.62
N ARG A 255 2.80 1.08 -18.85
CA ARG A 255 3.05 2.41 -19.43
C ARG A 255 2.10 2.72 -20.58
N SER A 256 1.40 1.73 -21.11
CA SER A 256 0.43 1.92 -22.18
C SER A 256 -0.80 1.02 -22.05
N HIS A 257 -1.87 1.38 -22.76
CA HIS A 257 -3.06 0.53 -22.88
C HIS A 257 -2.73 -0.83 -23.50
N GLU A 258 -1.88 -0.84 -24.52
CA GLU A 258 -1.48 -2.04 -25.27
C GLU A 258 -0.73 -3.03 -24.38
N GLU A 259 0.14 -2.54 -23.50
CA GLU A 259 0.80 -3.38 -22.50
C GLU A 259 -0.23 -4.06 -21.58
N VAL A 260 -1.24 -3.32 -21.09
CA VAL A 260 -2.32 -3.89 -20.27
C VAL A 260 -3.09 -4.96 -21.03
N VAL A 261 -3.41 -4.72 -22.32
CA VAL A 261 -4.09 -5.71 -23.17
C VAL A 261 -3.26 -6.99 -23.25
N SER A 262 -1.98 -6.87 -23.60
CA SER A 262 -1.05 -8.02 -23.71
C SER A 262 -0.93 -8.80 -22.39
N MET A 263 -0.72 -8.11 -21.27
CA MET A 263 -0.61 -8.74 -19.95
C MET A 263 -1.89 -9.48 -19.56
N ARG A 264 -3.06 -8.89 -19.84
CA ARG A 264 -4.36 -9.50 -19.60
C ARG A 264 -4.55 -10.78 -20.42
N GLU A 265 -4.25 -10.72 -21.73
CA GLU A 265 -4.37 -11.87 -22.64
C GLU A 265 -3.45 -13.00 -22.20
N GLU A 266 -2.20 -12.69 -21.88
CA GLU A 266 -1.21 -13.65 -21.43
C GLU A 266 -1.61 -14.30 -20.09
N TRP A 267 -2.14 -13.53 -19.13
CA TRP A 267 -2.67 -14.06 -17.87
C TRP A 267 -3.85 -15.02 -18.11
N ASN A 268 -4.83 -14.59 -18.90
CA ASN A 268 -6.01 -15.41 -19.17
C ASN A 268 -5.69 -16.68 -20.00
N ALA A 269 -4.62 -16.65 -20.79
CA ALA A 269 -4.08 -17.81 -21.50
C ALA A 269 -3.19 -18.71 -20.62
N ARG A 270 -2.99 -18.36 -19.32
CA ARG A 270 -2.10 -19.07 -18.40
C ARG A 270 -0.65 -19.12 -18.90
N GLY A 271 -0.18 -18.01 -19.47
CA GLY A 271 1.17 -17.85 -20.00
C GLY A 271 2.26 -17.87 -18.91
N GLU A 272 3.47 -18.17 -19.29
CA GLU A 272 4.63 -18.40 -18.39
C GLU A 272 5.06 -17.15 -17.59
N ARG A 273 4.73 -15.95 -18.08
CA ARG A 273 5.12 -14.66 -17.45
C ARG A 273 4.82 -14.61 -15.96
N PHE A 274 3.67 -15.14 -15.54
CA PHE A 274 3.20 -15.00 -14.15
C PHE A 274 3.57 -16.20 -13.28
N GLY A 275 3.90 -17.34 -13.88
CA GLY A 275 4.13 -18.59 -13.17
C GLY A 275 2.88 -19.16 -12.51
N GLU A 276 3.05 -20.17 -11.67
CA GLU A 276 1.98 -20.82 -10.92
C GLU A 276 2.21 -20.70 -9.42
N VAL A 277 1.11 -20.57 -8.66
CA VAL A 277 1.15 -20.51 -7.19
C VAL A 277 0.95 -21.91 -6.63
N ASP A 278 2.02 -22.49 -6.11
CA ASP A 278 1.99 -23.84 -5.54
C ASP A 278 1.24 -23.89 -4.20
N GLY A 279 0.51 -24.99 -4.00
CA GLY A 279 -0.13 -25.32 -2.72
C GLY A 279 -1.33 -24.43 -2.35
N TYR A 280 -1.85 -23.62 -3.24
CA TYR A 280 -3.16 -23.00 -3.07
C TYR A 280 -4.28 -24.03 -3.33
N VAL A 281 -5.22 -24.19 -2.40
CA VAL A 281 -6.30 -25.18 -2.43
C VAL A 281 -7.69 -24.58 -2.40
N GLY A 282 -7.83 -23.29 -2.73
CA GLY A 282 -9.12 -22.60 -2.74
C GLY A 282 -9.90 -22.78 -4.04
N ASP A 283 -11.18 -22.42 -4.02
CA ASP A 283 -12.07 -22.34 -5.19
C ASP A 283 -12.59 -20.89 -5.30
N PRO A 284 -12.41 -20.20 -6.44
CA PRO A 284 -11.74 -20.67 -7.66
C PRO A 284 -10.22 -20.85 -7.45
N SER A 285 -9.61 -21.70 -8.26
CA SER A 285 -8.16 -21.96 -8.21
C SER A 285 -7.30 -20.80 -8.69
N TRP A 286 -7.90 -19.78 -9.32
CA TRP A 286 -7.29 -18.53 -9.78
C TRP A 286 -8.35 -17.51 -10.16
N LEU A 287 -7.98 -16.22 -10.21
CA LEU A 287 -8.88 -15.14 -10.64
C LEU A 287 -8.60 -14.78 -12.11
N PRO A 288 -9.56 -14.99 -13.04
CA PRO A 288 -9.41 -14.50 -14.41
C PRO A 288 -9.42 -12.97 -14.43
N ALA A 289 -8.60 -12.37 -15.29
CA ALA A 289 -8.64 -10.93 -15.51
C ALA A 289 -9.98 -10.55 -16.16
N PRO A 290 -10.65 -9.49 -15.68
CA PRO A 290 -11.96 -9.09 -16.19
C PRO A 290 -11.88 -8.59 -17.66
N ALA A 291 -13.04 -8.31 -18.25
CA ALA A 291 -13.08 -7.65 -19.55
C ALA A 291 -12.52 -6.23 -19.45
N LEU A 292 -11.78 -5.82 -20.47
CA LEU A 292 -11.31 -4.43 -20.58
C LEU A 292 -12.50 -3.48 -20.76
N PRO A 293 -12.40 -2.24 -20.26
CA PRO A 293 -13.40 -1.24 -20.56
C PRO A 293 -13.41 -0.92 -22.07
N HIS A 294 -14.56 -0.50 -22.59
CA HIS A 294 -14.73 -0.11 -24.00
C HIS A 294 -13.99 1.19 -24.37
N VAL A 295 -13.27 1.78 -23.43
CA VAL A 295 -12.48 3.00 -23.61
C VAL A 295 -11.00 2.71 -23.45
N ARG A 296 -10.16 3.46 -24.16
CA ARG A 296 -8.70 3.37 -23.98
C ARG A 296 -8.32 3.78 -22.57
N LEU A 297 -7.49 2.98 -21.92
CA LEU A 297 -6.89 3.31 -20.64
C LEU A 297 -5.89 4.44 -20.84
N MET A 298 -6.00 5.48 -20.04
CA MET A 298 -5.14 6.64 -20.09
C MET A 298 -4.13 6.62 -18.94
N PRO A 299 -2.91 7.14 -19.17
CA PRO A 299 -1.93 7.30 -18.13
C PRO A 299 -2.45 8.16 -16.97
N ARG A 300 -2.00 7.82 -15.76
CA ARG A 300 -2.22 8.60 -14.54
C ARG A 300 -0.96 9.35 -14.19
N HIS A 301 -1.14 10.57 -13.78
CA HIS A 301 -0.11 11.43 -13.20
C HIS A 301 -0.72 12.22 -12.05
N ASN A 302 0.12 12.73 -11.17
CA ASN A 302 -0.33 13.71 -10.20
C ASN A 302 -0.56 15.05 -10.89
N PRO A 303 -1.58 15.81 -10.48
CA PRO A 303 -1.64 17.21 -10.89
C PRO A 303 -0.35 17.91 -10.42
N PRO A 304 0.11 18.96 -11.13
CA PRO A 304 1.24 19.74 -10.67
C PRO A 304 1.01 20.12 -9.20
N SER A 305 2.02 19.88 -8.35
CA SER A 305 1.97 20.37 -6.99
C SER A 305 1.77 21.87 -7.07
N SER A 306 0.64 22.37 -6.56
CA SER A 306 0.46 23.81 -6.43
C SER A 306 1.57 24.28 -5.47
N VAL A 307 2.63 24.83 -6.03
CA VAL A 307 3.62 25.57 -5.26
C VAL A 307 2.85 26.74 -4.68
N ILE A 308 2.41 26.60 -3.45
CA ILE A 308 1.82 27.72 -2.74
C ILE A 308 3.00 28.61 -2.36
N ALA A 309 3.07 29.74 -3.06
CA ALA A 309 4.02 30.81 -2.80
C ALA A 309 3.83 31.42 -1.41
#